data_56ca4adb1639d87a50ac483cc8f51968
#
_entry.id   56ca4adb1639d87a50ac483cc8f51968
#
_cell.length_a   1.000
_cell.length_b   1.000
_cell.length_c   1.000
_cell.angle_alpha   90.00
_cell.angle_beta   90.00
_cell.angle_gamma   90.00
#
_symmetry.space_group_name_H-M   'P 1'
#
loop_
_entity.id
_entity.type
_entity.pdbx_description
1 polymer ?
#
loop_
_entity_poly.entity_id
_entity_poly.type
_entity_poly.pdbx_seq_one_letter_code
_entity_poly.pdbx_strand_id
1 'polypeptide(L)'
;MIPIVPAIIPKSAKHLIELLPELKFSPEIHIDVVDGKFVPFTSWPYEPKGEPFEVYETTDSFTLEVDLMVSNPLEAADEWIKAGADMLVFHTETIALPAFKRF
;
A
#
# COMPACT_ATOMS: atom_id res chain seq x y z
N MET A 1 -0.72 7.03 -26.13
CA MET A 1 -1.66 7.13 -25.00
C MET A 1 -0.92 6.90 -23.70
N ILE A 2 -1.12 7.79 -22.74
CA ILE A 2 -0.48 7.64 -21.43
C ILE A 2 -1.35 6.69 -20.59
N PRO A 3 -0.78 5.59 -20.08
CA PRO A 3 -1.56 4.69 -19.24
C PRO A 3 -1.94 5.36 -17.93
N ILE A 4 -3.17 5.13 -17.50
CA ILE A 4 -3.67 5.64 -16.21
C ILE A 4 -3.56 4.52 -15.19
N VAL A 5 -2.80 4.77 -14.12
CA VAL A 5 -2.67 3.81 -13.01
C VAL A 5 -3.44 4.37 -11.83
N PRO A 6 -4.51 3.67 -11.38
CA PRO A 6 -5.30 4.15 -10.25
C PRO A 6 -4.48 4.14 -8.97
N ALA A 7 -4.58 5.21 -8.18
CA ALA A 7 -3.98 5.31 -6.86
C ALA A 7 -5.11 5.37 -5.84
N ILE A 8 -5.02 4.52 -4.82
CA ILE A 8 -6.09 4.35 -3.84
C ILE A 8 -5.55 4.57 -2.44
N ILE A 9 -6.26 5.40 -1.66
CA ILE A 9 -6.04 5.49 -0.22
C ILE A 9 -7.17 4.67 0.42
N PRO A 10 -6.90 3.44 0.87
CA PRO A 10 -7.99 2.56 1.28
C PRO A 10 -8.64 3.01 2.59
N LYS A 11 -9.96 3.06 2.60
CA LYS A 11 -10.73 3.39 3.80
C LYS A 11 -10.96 2.17 4.68
N SER A 12 -10.90 0.98 4.09
CA SER A 12 -11.06 -0.30 4.78
C SER A 12 -10.71 -1.41 3.80
N ALA A 13 -10.55 -2.64 4.29
CA ALA A 13 -10.36 -3.80 3.42
C ALA A 13 -11.58 -3.97 2.52
N LYS A 14 -12.79 -3.81 3.08
CA LYS A 14 -14.03 -3.93 2.32
C LYS A 14 -14.11 -2.90 1.20
N HIS A 15 -13.75 -1.65 1.49
CA HIS A 15 -13.74 -0.57 0.50
C HIS A 15 -12.84 -0.95 -0.68
N LEU A 16 -11.64 -1.43 -0.38
CA LEU A 16 -10.69 -1.81 -1.42
C LEU A 16 -11.22 -2.98 -2.25
N ILE A 17 -11.74 -4.01 -1.59
CA ILE A 17 -12.28 -5.19 -2.27
C ILE A 17 -13.45 -4.81 -3.21
N GLU A 18 -14.31 -3.91 -2.77
CA GLU A 18 -15.45 -3.47 -3.58
C GLU A 18 -15.02 -2.59 -4.74
N LEU A 19 -13.95 -1.83 -4.58
CA LEU A 19 -13.47 -0.90 -5.60
C LEU A 19 -12.70 -1.59 -6.72
N LEU A 20 -11.91 -2.62 -6.43
CA LEU A 20 -11.00 -3.22 -7.39
C LEU A 20 -11.67 -3.76 -8.67
N PRO A 21 -12.86 -4.38 -8.61
CA PRO A 21 -13.51 -4.83 -9.85
C PRO A 21 -13.77 -3.70 -10.85
N GLU A 22 -13.96 -2.46 -10.37
CA GLU A 22 -14.21 -1.31 -11.22
C GLU A 22 -12.90 -0.77 -11.83
N LEU A 23 -11.75 -1.25 -11.37
CA LEU A 23 -10.45 -0.78 -11.82
C LEU A 23 -9.76 -1.77 -12.77
N LYS A 24 -10.47 -2.76 -13.28
CA LYS A 24 -9.89 -3.76 -14.17
C LYS A 24 -9.46 -3.22 -15.53
N PHE A 25 -9.75 -1.97 -15.82
CA PHE A 25 -9.23 -1.32 -17.01
C PHE A 25 -7.70 -1.13 -16.95
N SER A 26 -7.10 -1.24 -15.76
CA SER A 26 -5.67 -1.15 -15.57
C SER A 26 -5.13 -2.46 -14.99
N PRO A 27 -4.02 -3.00 -15.51
CA PRO A 27 -3.38 -4.17 -14.92
C PRO A 27 -2.59 -3.85 -13.65
N GLU A 28 -2.42 -2.57 -13.33
CA GLU A 28 -1.60 -2.11 -12.22
C GLU A 28 -2.40 -1.18 -11.33
N ILE A 29 -2.22 -1.31 -10.02
CA ILE A 29 -2.82 -0.39 -9.04
C ILE A 29 -1.77 0.05 -8.04
N HIS A 30 -1.95 1.27 -7.53
CA HIS A 30 -1.12 1.82 -6.44
C HIS A 30 -1.98 1.96 -5.21
N ILE A 31 -1.48 1.52 -4.07
CA ILE A 31 -2.15 1.69 -2.78
C ILE A 31 -1.26 2.58 -1.92
N ASP A 32 -1.82 3.68 -1.43
CA ASP A 32 -1.14 4.59 -0.53
C ASP A 32 -1.50 4.23 0.91
N VAL A 33 -0.49 4.00 1.74
CA VAL A 33 -0.67 3.58 3.13
C VAL A 33 -0.10 4.66 4.04
N VAL A 34 -0.94 5.17 4.95
CA VAL A 34 -0.62 6.32 5.80
C VAL A 34 -0.99 6.01 7.24
N ASP A 35 -0.04 6.18 8.17
CA ASP A 35 -0.26 5.86 9.59
C ASP A 35 -0.53 7.09 10.48
N GLY A 36 -0.60 8.27 9.88
CA GLY A 36 -0.90 9.50 10.61
C GLY A 36 0.30 10.16 11.28
N LYS A 37 1.51 9.62 11.09
CA LYS A 37 2.72 10.17 11.73
C LYS A 37 3.34 11.30 10.92
N PHE A 38 3.18 11.31 9.60
CA PHE A 38 3.78 12.30 8.70
C PHE A 38 2.75 13.23 8.08
N VAL A 39 1.50 12.77 7.96
CA VAL A 39 0.39 13.57 7.48
C VAL A 39 -0.77 13.41 8.46
N PRO A 40 -1.71 14.38 8.51
CA PRO A 40 -2.74 14.39 9.57
C PRO A 40 -3.93 13.47 9.30
N PHE A 41 -3.72 12.33 8.65
CA PHE A 41 -4.77 11.35 8.44
C PHE A 41 -4.17 9.94 8.38
N THR A 42 -5.04 8.94 8.56
CA THR A 42 -4.66 7.54 8.52
C THR A 42 -5.49 6.81 7.49
N SER A 43 -4.96 5.70 6.98
CA SER A 43 -5.68 4.83 6.06
C SER A 43 -5.68 3.40 6.62
N TRP A 44 -6.55 2.55 6.07
CA TRP A 44 -6.43 1.12 6.31
C TRP A 44 -5.05 0.66 5.80
N PRO A 45 -4.33 -0.23 6.46
CA PRO A 45 -4.74 -1.09 7.57
C PRO A 45 -4.50 -0.51 8.97
N TYR A 46 -4.21 0.78 9.11
CA TYR A 46 -4.00 1.38 10.42
C TYR A 46 -5.30 1.84 11.06
N GLU A 47 -6.21 2.39 10.26
CA GLU A 47 -7.53 2.79 10.73
C GLU A 47 -8.54 2.68 9.59
N PRO A 48 -9.54 1.80 9.67
CA PRO A 48 -9.66 0.76 10.72
C PRO A 48 -8.50 -0.20 10.66
N LYS A 49 -8.16 -0.75 11.82
CA LYS A 49 -7.03 -1.67 11.92
C LYS A 49 -7.32 -2.97 11.19
N GLY A 50 -6.35 -3.45 10.44
CA GLY A 50 -6.46 -4.70 9.71
C GLY A 50 -5.10 -5.19 9.28
N GLU A 51 -5.07 -6.19 8.43
CA GLU A 51 -3.84 -6.75 7.89
C GLU A 51 -3.86 -6.71 6.36
N PRO A 52 -2.74 -6.33 5.73
CA PRO A 52 -2.65 -6.29 4.27
C PRO A 52 -3.09 -7.58 3.59
N PHE A 53 -2.80 -8.72 4.18
CA PHE A 53 -3.13 -10.03 3.60
C PHE A 53 -4.64 -10.24 3.41
N GLU A 54 -5.49 -9.49 4.12
CA GLU A 54 -6.94 -9.59 3.98
C GLU A 54 -7.42 -9.34 2.55
N VAL A 55 -6.66 -8.59 1.75
CA VAL A 55 -7.06 -8.27 0.38
C VAL A 55 -6.27 -9.03 -0.68
N TYR A 56 -5.43 -9.97 -0.27
CA TYR A 56 -4.55 -10.69 -1.19
C TYR A 56 -5.26 -11.29 -2.39
N GLU A 57 -6.35 -12.01 -2.17
CA GLU A 57 -7.06 -12.67 -3.26
C GLU A 57 -7.61 -11.70 -4.28
N THR A 58 -8.00 -10.51 -3.84
CA THR A 58 -8.55 -9.50 -4.73
C THR A 58 -7.44 -8.75 -5.48
N THR A 59 -6.34 -8.45 -4.80
CA THR A 59 -5.23 -7.69 -5.41
C THR A 59 -4.32 -8.55 -6.26
N ASP A 60 -4.36 -9.87 -6.10
CA ASP A 60 -3.47 -10.80 -6.80
C ASP A 60 -3.59 -10.72 -8.32
N SER A 61 -4.73 -10.29 -8.85
CA SER A 61 -4.93 -10.13 -10.28
C SER A 61 -4.31 -8.85 -10.85
N PHE A 62 -3.76 -8.00 -10.00
CA PHE A 62 -3.12 -6.74 -10.39
C PHE A 62 -1.62 -6.78 -10.09
N THR A 63 -0.86 -5.96 -10.83
CA THR A 63 0.49 -5.61 -10.39
C THR A 63 0.33 -4.55 -9.30
N LEU A 64 0.77 -4.86 -8.11
CA LEU A 64 0.50 -4.05 -6.92
C LEU A 64 1.74 -3.26 -6.49
N GLU A 65 1.61 -1.93 -6.50
CA GLU A 65 2.59 -1.03 -5.92
C GLU A 65 2.02 -0.43 -4.65
N VAL A 66 2.80 -0.44 -3.58
CA VAL A 66 2.38 0.12 -2.30
C VAL A 66 3.33 1.23 -1.89
N ASP A 67 2.78 2.41 -1.66
CA ASP A 67 3.53 3.58 -1.21
C ASP A 67 3.39 3.65 0.31
N LEU A 68 4.51 3.46 1.01
CA LEU A 68 4.55 3.35 2.46
C LEU A 68 4.92 4.68 3.10
N MET A 69 3.92 5.46 3.44
CA MET A 69 4.08 6.74 4.13
C MET A 69 3.83 6.52 5.63
N VAL A 70 4.70 5.73 6.24
CA VAL A 70 4.53 5.24 7.61
C VAL A 70 5.82 5.38 8.41
N SER A 71 5.68 5.41 9.74
CA SER A 71 6.82 5.59 10.65
C SER A 71 7.71 4.36 10.76
N ASN A 72 7.17 3.17 10.48
CA ASN A 72 7.94 1.93 10.53
C ASN A 72 7.81 1.18 9.20
N PRO A 73 8.47 1.70 8.14
CA PRO A 73 8.29 1.16 6.78
C PRO A 73 8.85 -0.25 6.60
N LEU A 74 9.84 -0.65 7.37
CA LEU A 74 10.41 -1.99 7.23
C LEU A 74 9.44 -3.07 7.67
N GLU A 75 8.73 -2.85 8.77
CA GLU A 75 7.72 -3.77 9.25
C GLU A 75 6.53 -3.81 8.28
N ALA A 76 6.09 -2.64 7.84
CA ALA A 76 5.00 -2.55 6.86
C ALA A 76 5.38 -3.23 5.55
N ALA A 77 6.62 -3.07 5.10
CA ALA A 77 7.10 -3.70 3.87
C ALA A 77 6.98 -5.22 3.95
N ASP A 78 7.36 -5.82 5.08
CA ASP A 78 7.27 -7.27 5.26
C ASP A 78 5.82 -7.74 5.13
N GLU A 79 4.89 -7.03 5.75
CA GLU A 79 3.47 -7.37 5.68
C GLU A 79 2.92 -7.25 4.27
N TRP A 80 3.30 -6.20 3.53
CA TRP A 80 2.82 -6.00 2.17
C TRP A 80 3.46 -6.96 1.17
N ILE A 81 4.70 -7.35 1.39
CA ILE A 81 5.33 -8.40 0.56
C ILE A 81 4.56 -9.70 0.71
N LYS A 82 4.20 -10.07 1.93
CA LYS A 82 3.40 -11.27 2.18
C LYS A 82 2.01 -11.17 1.56
N ALA A 83 1.50 -9.96 1.43
CA ALA A 83 0.21 -9.70 0.81
C ALA A 83 0.28 -9.59 -0.72
N GLY A 84 1.46 -9.81 -1.31
CA GLY A 84 1.61 -9.88 -2.75
C GLY A 84 2.03 -8.58 -3.43
N ALA A 85 2.56 -7.60 -2.70
CA ALA A 85 3.06 -6.38 -3.32
C ALA A 85 4.21 -6.70 -4.26
N ASP A 86 4.16 -6.14 -5.47
CA ASP A 86 5.19 -6.29 -6.48
C ASP A 86 6.24 -5.20 -6.39
N MET A 87 5.84 -4.03 -5.90
CA MET A 87 6.72 -2.89 -5.74
C MET A 87 6.35 -2.10 -4.49
N LEU A 88 7.37 -1.66 -3.77
CA LEU A 88 7.19 -0.84 -2.56
C LEU A 88 7.92 0.48 -2.76
N VAL A 89 7.28 1.58 -2.37
CA VAL A 89 7.88 2.90 -2.41
C VAL A 89 8.09 3.38 -0.97
N PHE A 90 9.32 3.75 -0.67
CA PHE A 90 9.72 4.23 0.66
C PHE A 90 10.02 5.72 0.62
N HIS A 91 9.74 6.38 1.74
CA HIS A 91 10.12 7.78 1.91
C HIS A 91 11.35 7.84 2.82
N THR A 92 12.42 8.46 2.35
CA THR A 92 13.69 8.48 3.06
C THR A 92 13.61 9.11 4.43
N GLU A 93 12.71 10.07 4.62
CA GLU A 93 12.50 10.73 5.91
C GLU A 93 11.89 9.82 6.96
N THR A 94 11.38 8.64 6.58
CA THR A 94 10.80 7.69 7.52
C THR A 94 11.76 6.56 7.89
N ILE A 95 12.94 6.51 7.26
CA ILE A 95 13.90 5.43 7.47
C ILE A 95 15.18 6.00 8.07
N ALA A 96 15.61 5.45 9.21
CA ALA A 96 16.89 5.81 9.81
C ALA A 96 18.01 5.44 8.84
N LEU A 97 19.02 6.29 8.72
CA LEU A 97 20.10 6.13 7.76
C LEU A 97 20.75 4.74 7.75
N PRO A 98 21.11 4.13 8.90
CA PRO A 98 21.67 2.79 8.89
C PRO A 98 20.73 1.73 8.31
N ALA A 99 19.43 1.83 8.58
CA ALA A 99 18.45 0.91 8.00
C ALA A 99 18.30 1.13 6.51
N PHE A 100 18.32 2.38 6.06
CA PHE A 100 18.24 2.72 4.64
C PHE A 100 19.40 2.10 3.85
N LYS A 101 20.60 2.13 4.42
CA LYS A 101 21.78 1.56 3.75
C LYS A 101 21.75 0.06 3.56
N ARG A 102 20.86 -0.63 4.27
CA ARG A 102 20.72 -2.09 4.15
C ARG A 102 19.91 -2.53 2.94
N PHE A 103 19.21 -1.61 2.36
CA PHE A 103 18.52 -1.88 1.13
C PHE A 103 19.48 -1.78 -0.05
#